data_43d61b7bd162826118a4c33408672d09
#
_entry.id   43d61b7bd162826118a4c33408672d09
#
_cell.length_a   1.000
_cell.length_b   1.000
_cell.length_c   1.000
_cell.angle_alpha   90.00
_cell.angle_beta   90.00
_cell.angle_gamma   90.00
#
_symmetry.space_group_name_H-M   'P 1'
#
loop_
_entity.id
_entity.type
_entity.pdbx_description
1 polymer ?
#
loop_
_entity_poly.entity_id
_entity_poly.type
_entity_poly.pdbx_seq_one_letter_code
_entity_poly.pdbx_strand_id
1 'polypeptide(L)'
;MAYDFDLIARRYDSMNHLMTCYTDVLWRRRAVRSLLKNRNCGRYLDVATGTGDMAKAILQYAGSGSSLVGVDLSRQMLTLAKKKLEGLNCELLQADAECLPFEDGSFDGVSVSFGVRNFVHLQQGLSEMCRVLKPGWRLVLLELSYPDNSFLFSLYKLYACKIIPWVGGIVSGDRKAYEYLPASILKFPKQDGMIPLLKKAGFSQVKHSSMTFGVCRMYVCEKVS
;
A
#
# COMPACT_ATOMS: atom_id res chain seq x y z
N MET A 1 2.94 -15.03 -12.15
CA MET A 1 3.86 -13.96 -12.62
C MET A 1 3.37 -12.66 -12.02
N ALA A 2 4.24 -11.94 -11.34
CA ALA A 2 3.98 -10.58 -10.91
C ALA A 2 3.88 -9.69 -12.17
N TYR A 3 2.98 -8.70 -12.14
CA TYR A 3 2.86 -7.73 -13.22
C TYR A 3 4.09 -6.82 -13.23
N ASP A 4 4.61 -6.50 -14.43
CA ASP A 4 5.73 -5.56 -14.58
C ASP A 4 5.22 -4.12 -14.50
N PHE A 5 5.37 -3.50 -13.33
CA PHE A 5 4.94 -2.13 -13.06
C PHE A 5 5.78 -1.07 -13.78
N ASP A 6 6.96 -1.42 -14.29
CA ASP A 6 7.79 -0.50 -15.06
C ASP A 6 7.08 0.02 -16.30
N LEU A 7 6.23 -0.80 -16.93
CA LEU A 7 5.51 -0.46 -18.16
C LEU A 7 4.50 0.69 -17.98
N ILE A 8 3.91 0.84 -16.79
CA ILE A 8 2.83 1.81 -16.53
C ILE A 8 3.26 2.96 -15.61
N ALA A 9 4.49 2.95 -15.11
CA ALA A 9 4.94 3.85 -14.05
C ALA A 9 4.62 5.33 -14.32
N ARG A 10 4.84 5.83 -15.54
CA ARG A 10 4.63 7.25 -15.90
C ARG A 10 3.18 7.73 -15.79
N ARG A 11 2.20 6.82 -15.97
CA ARG A 11 0.76 7.14 -15.95
C ARG A 11 0.07 6.57 -14.71
N TYR A 12 0.83 5.87 -13.86
CA TYR A 12 0.30 5.13 -12.71
C TYR A 12 -0.51 6.01 -11.77
N ASP A 13 0.04 7.14 -11.34
CA ASP A 13 -0.64 8.04 -10.40
C ASP A 13 -1.92 8.62 -10.98
N SER A 14 -1.83 9.19 -12.18
CA SER A 14 -3.00 9.82 -12.84
C SER A 14 -4.14 8.83 -13.04
N MET A 15 -3.81 7.58 -13.39
CA MET A 15 -4.81 6.54 -13.56
C MET A 15 -5.40 6.06 -12.24
N ASN A 16 -4.58 5.90 -11.19
CA ASN A 16 -5.08 5.52 -9.87
C ASN A 16 -6.02 6.60 -9.31
N HIS A 17 -5.64 7.87 -9.40
CA HIS A 17 -6.48 8.98 -8.96
C HIS A 17 -7.79 9.05 -9.76
N LEU A 18 -7.72 8.87 -11.09
CA LEU A 18 -8.91 8.86 -11.93
C LEU A 18 -9.85 7.69 -11.57
N MET A 19 -9.30 6.46 -11.49
CA MET A 19 -10.09 5.26 -11.17
C MET A 19 -10.70 5.28 -9.77
N THR A 20 -10.07 5.98 -8.83
CA THR A 20 -10.59 6.12 -7.47
C THR A 20 -11.38 7.41 -7.26
N CYS A 21 -11.55 8.23 -8.30
CA CYS A 21 -12.11 9.58 -8.18
C CYS A 21 -11.43 10.38 -7.05
N TYR A 22 -10.11 10.31 -6.93
CA TYR A 22 -9.28 10.93 -5.90
C TYR A 22 -9.58 10.49 -4.45
N THR A 23 -10.41 9.46 -4.24
CA THR A 23 -10.66 8.94 -2.88
C THR A 23 -9.45 8.25 -2.27
N ASP A 24 -8.50 7.78 -3.09
CA ASP A 24 -7.23 7.23 -2.65
C ASP A 24 -6.40 8.21 -1.83
N VAL A 25 -6.49 9.52 -2.11
CA VAL A 25 -5.85 10.57 -1.31
C VAL A 25 -6.45 10.63 0.11
N LEU A 26 -7.78 10.49 0.23
CA LEU A 26 -8.45 10.46 1.53
C LEU A 26 -8.12 9.19 2.30
N TRP A 27 -8.00 8.04 1.62
CA TRP A 27 -7.60 6.78 2.24
C TRP A 27 -6.18 6.87 2.80
N ARG A 28 -5.22 7.39 2.02
CA ARG A 28 -3.84 7.60 2.48
C ARG A 28 -3.78 8.56 3.68
N ARG A 29 -4.51 9.70 3.65
CA ARG A 29 -4.57 10.62 4.78
C ARG A 29 -5.08 9.94 6.06
N ARG A 30 -6.10 9.10 5.95
CA ARG A 30 -6.63 8.34 7.09
C ARG A 30 -5.62 7.31 7.59
N ALA A 31 -4.91 6.63 6.69
CA ALA A 31 -3.85 5.68 7.01
C ALA A 31 -2.69 6.37 7.75
N VAL A 32 -2.21 7.51 7.24
CA VAL A 32 -1.14 8.29 7.87
C VAL A 32 -1.56 8.74 9.27
N ARG A 33 -2.77 9.25 9.47
CA ARG A 33 -3.28 9.61 10.80
C ARG A 33 -3.29 8.42 11.75
N SER A 34 -3.59 7.22 11.25
CA SER A 34 -3.59 5.99 12.06
C SER A 34 -2.17 5.54 12.40
N LEU A 35 -1.22 5.68 11.45
CA LEU A 35 0.20 5.37 11.65
C LEU A 35 0.82 6.31 12.70
N LEU A 36 0.59 7.62 12.56
CA LEU A 36 1.20 8.66 13.39
C LEU A 36 0.45 8.92 14.72
N LYS A 37 -0.67 8.26 14.98
CA LYS A 37 -1.49 8.51 16.16
C LYS A 37 -0.67 8.44 17.46
N ASN A 38 -0.63 9.58 18.19
CA ASN A 38 0.12 9.80 19.43
C ASN A 38 1.66 9.72 19.27
N ARG A 39 2.20 9.93 18.06
CA ARG A 39 3.63 9.76 17.75
C ARG A 39 4.04 10.77 16.70
N ASN A 40 4.78 11.79 17.13
CA ASN A 40 5.05 12.95 16.29
C ASN A 40 6.36 12.86 15.49
N CYS A 41 7.33 12.06 15.93
CA CYS A 41 8.62 11.87 15.25
C CYS A 41 9.01 10.41 15.22
N GLY A 42 9.72 10.00 14.17
CA GLY A 42 10.22 8.64 14.04
C GLY A 42 10.86 8.36 12.70
N ARG A 43 11.45 7.16 12.61
CA ARG A 43 11.96 6.59 11.37
C ARG A 43 10.91 5.64 10.80
N TYR A 44 10.38 5.98 9.63
CA TYR A 44 9.31 5.23 8.99
C TYR A 44 9.80 4.43 7.79
N LEU A 45 9.12 3.32 7.50
CA LEU A 45 9.33 2.52 6.30
C LEU A 45 8.04 2.51 5.49
N ASP A 46 8.13 2.82 4.20
CA ASP A 46 7.03 2.64 3.24
C ASP A 46 7.39 1.51 2.26
N VAL A 47 6.72 0.38 2.41
CA VAL A 47 6.96 -0.85 1.63
C VAL A 47 6.10 -0.83 0.37
N ALA A 48 6.70 -1.21 -0.76
CA ALA A 48 6.12 -1.03 -2.10
C ALA A 48 5.69 0.43 -2.31
N THR A 49 6.64 1.35 -2.08
CA THR A 49 6.40 2.80 -2.06
C THR A 49 5.92 3.33 -3.41
N GLY A 50 6.16 2.60 -4.51
CA GLY A 50 5.77 2.99 -5.86
C GLY A 50 6.36 4.35 -6.22
N THR A 51 5.51 5.27 -6.65
CA THR A 51 5.89 6.66 -6.98
C THR A 51 6.03 7.58 -5.77
N GLY A 52 5.86 7.06 -4.54
CA GLY A 52 6.11 7.80 -3.30
C GLY A 52 4.93 8.59 -2.73
N ASP A 53 3.70 8.35 -3.16
CA ASP A 53 2.52 9.08 -2.65
C ASP A 53 2.29 8.89 -1.16
N MET A 54 2.43 7.64 -0.66
CA MET A 54 2.28 7.35 0.75
C MET A 54 3.45 7.90 1.56
N ALA A 55 4.68 7.73 1.08
CA ALA A 55 5.88 8.28 1.67
C ALA A 55 5.79 9.81 1.82
N LYS A 56 5.36 10.52 0.76
CA LYS A 56 5.11 11.97 0.79
C LYS A 56 4.07 12.34 1.85
N ALA A 57 2.95 11.62 1.88
CA ALA A 57 1.90 11.88 2.85
C ALA A 57 2.39 11.67 4.30
N ILE A 58 3.20 10.64 4.57
CA ILE A 58 3.77 10.42 5.90
C ILE A 58 4.65 11.60 6.30
N LEU A 59 5.61 12.00 5.46
CA LEU A 59 6.54 13.09 5.77
C LEU A 59 5.87 14.46 5.90
N GLN A 60 4.75 14.68 5.20
CA GLN A 60 3.96 15.91 5.34
C GLN A 60 3.22 16.03 6.68
N TYR A 61 2.87 14.91 7.31
CA TYR A 61 2.11 14.88 8.57
C TYR A 61 2.96 14.48 9.78
N ALA A 62 4.12 13.87 9.57
CA ALA A 62 5.08 13.57 10.62
C ALA A 62 5.75 14.82 11.13
N GLY A 63 6.14 14.83 12.40
CA GLY A 63 6.83 15.96 13.02
C GLY A 63 8.21 16.21 12.42
N SER A 64 8.71 17.41 12.63
CA SER A 64 10.08 17.81 12.25
C SER A 64 11.10 16.85 12.87
N GLY A 65 12.07 16.41 12.08
CA GLY A 65 13.05 15.40 12.52
C GLY A 65 12.68 13.94 12.13
N SER A 66 11.51 13.72 11.58
CA SER A 66 11.16 12.40 11.02
C SER A 66 11.96 12.09 9.76
N SER A 67 12.25 10.80 9.57
CA SER A 67 12.87 10.28 8.35
C SER A 67 12.03 9.11 7.80
N LEU A 68 12.17 8.85 6.52
CA LEU A 68 11.47 7.75 5.86
C LEU A 68 12.42 7.01 4.92
N VAL A 69 12.28 5.68 4.90
CA VAL A 69 12.85 4.83 3.86
C VAL A 69 11.71 4.31 3.02
N GLY A 70 11.76 4.52 1.70
CA GLY A 70 10.82 3.93 0.74
C GLY A 70 11.49 2.78 0.01
N VAL A 71 10.87 1.60 -0.01
CA VAL A 71 11.37 0.44 -0.76
C VAL A 71 10.40 0.01 -1.84
N ASP A 72 10.93 -0.35 -3.01
CA ASP A 72 10.16 -0.92 -4.12
C ASP A 72 11.05 -1.82 -4.97
N LEU A 73 10.48 -2.82 -5.64
CA LEU A 73 11.18 -3.65 -6.62
C LEU A 73 11.44 -2.93 -7.94
N SER A 74 10.53 -2.03 -8.34
CA SER A 74 10.58 -1.31 -9.58
C SER A 74 11.53 -0.12 -9.51
N ARG A 75 12.62 -0.17 -10.29
CA ARG A 75 13.56 0.96 -10.43
C ARG A 75 12.89 2.18 -11.06
N GLN A 76 11.94 1.98 -11.98
CA GLN A 76 11.25 3.09 -12.62
C GLN A 76 10.32 3.82 -11.64
N MET A 77 9.61 3.07 -10.79
CA MET A 77 8.81 3.66 -9.71
C MET A 77 9.66 4.50 -8.77
N LEU A 78 10.81 3.97 -8.32
CA LEU A 78 11.74 4.71 -7.46
C LEU A 78 12.31 5.97 -8.14
N THR A 79 12.52 5.94 -9.45
CA THR A 79 12.96 7.12 -10.19
C THR A 79 11.91 8.24 -10.16
N LEU A 80 10.63 7.90 -10.25
CA LEU A 80 9.53 8.85 -10.12
C LEU A 80 9.36 9.32 -8.67
N ALA A 81 9.47 8.40 -7.71
CA ALA A 81 9.45 8.71 -6.29
C ALA A 81 10.54 9.72 -5.90
N LYS A 82 11.77 9.54 -6.42
CA LYS A 82 12.89 10.45 -6.17
C LYS A 82 12.56 11.89 -6.55
N LYS A 83 11.92 12.10 -7.71
CA LYS A 83 11.48 13.43 -8.14
C LYS A 83 10.38 14.00 -7.25
N LYS A 84 9.41 13.16 -6.86
CA LYS A 84 8.25 13.56 -6.04
C LYS A 84 8.63 13.90 -4.59
N LEU A 85 9.67 13.25 -4.07
CA LEU A 85 10.14 13.36 -2.70
C LEU A 85 11.38 14.27 -2.56
N GLU A 86 11.75 14.95 -3.63
CA GLU A 86 12.89 15.90 -3.62
C GLU A 86 12.72 16.95 -2.51
N GLY A 87 13.78 17.17 -1.75
CA GLY A 87 13.78 18.10 -0.60
C GLY A 87 13.14 17.55 0.68
N LEU A 88 12.59 16.33 0.67
CA LEU A 88 12.09 15.65 1.87
C LEU A 88 13.15 14.69 2.43
N ASN A 89 13.13 14.46 3.75
CA ASN A 89 14.03 13.52 4.42
C ASN A 89 13.64 12.06 4.14
N CYS A 90 13.88 11.63 2.91
CA CYS A 90 13.50 10.32 2.39
C CYS A 90 14.66 9.65 1.67
N GLU A 91 14.98 8.43 2.09
CA GLU A 91 15.86 7.50 1.39
C GLU A 91 15.02 6.56 0.53
N LEU A 92 15.48 6.22 -0.68
CA LEU A 92 14.82 5.28 -1.57
C LEU A 92 15.76 4.12 -1.89
N LEU A 93 15.28 2.89 -1.70
CA LEU A 93 16.07 1.69 -1.88
C LEU A 93 15.30 0.67 -2.73
N GLN A 94 15.97 0.10 -3.73
CA GLN A 94 15.44 -1.05 -4.46
C GLN A 94 15.60 -2.31 -3.62
N ALA A 95 14.48 -2.86 -3.14
CA ALA A 95 14.48 -4.06 -2.29
C ALA A 95 13.18 -4.84 -2.45
N ASP A 96 13.26 -6.14 -2.13
CA ASP A 96 12.12 -7.03 -2.06
C ASP A 96 11.46 -6.92 -0.68
N ALA A 97 10.15 -6.70 -0.67
CA ALA A 97 9.34 -6.67 0.55
C ALA A 97 9.35 -8.02 1.31
N GLU A 98 9.66 -9.10 0.61
CA GLU A 98 9.75 -10.46 1.17
C GLU A 98 11.13 -10.77 1.78
N CYS A 99 12.12 -9.85 1.60
CA CYS A 99 13.48 -9.94 2.17
C CYS A 99 14.02 -8.51 2.39
N LEU A 100 13.54 -7.84 3.44
CA LEU A 100 13.90 -6.45 3.73
C LEU A 100 15.33 -6.36 4.27
N PRO A 101 16.21 -5.52 3.69
CA PRO A 101 17.62 -5.41 4.08
C PRO A 101 17.81 -4.51 5.31
N PHE A 102 17.03 -4.73 6.35
CA PHE A 102 17.08 -3.98 7.60
C PHE A 102 17.12 -4.91 8.80
N GLU A 103 17.72 -4.44 9.87
CA GLU A 103 17.74 -5.15 11.15
C GLU A 103 16.35 -5.17 11.81
N ASP A 104 16.16 -6.12 12.73
CA ASP A 104 14.95 -6.24 13.53
C ASP A 104 14.69 -4.95 14.32
N GLY A 105 13.44 -4.50 14.34
CA GLY A 105 13.06 -3.33 15.11
C GLY A 105 13.73 -2.03 14.68
N SER A 106 14.00 -1.85 13.38
CA SER A 106 14.65 -0.64 12.84
C SER A 106 13.72 0.56 12.70
N PHE A 107 12.39 0.35 12.65
CA PHE A 107 11.43 1.39 12.28
C PHE A 107 10.38 1.65 13.36
N ASP A 108 10.03 2.92 13.53
CA ASP A 108 9.00 3.44 14.42
C ASP A 108 7.59 3.38 13.80
N GLY A 109 7.48 2.93 12.57
CA GLY A 109 6.24 2.70 11.87
C GLY A 109 6.48 2.18 10.47
N VAL A 110 5.60 1.28 10.03
CA VAL A 110 5.65 0.69 8.69
C VAL A 110 4.33 0.96 7.97
N SER A 111 4.40 1.33 6.71
CA SER A 111 3.24 1.44 5.83
C SER A 111 3.42 0.58 4.58
N VAL A 112 2.30 0.13 4.04
CA VAL A 112 2.23 -0.46 2.71
C VAL A 112 0.87 -0.10 2.10
N SER A 113 0.86 0.43 0.88
CA SER A 113 -0.37 0.81 0.22
C SER A 113 -0.45 0.27 -1.20
N PHE A 114 -1.51 -0.53 -1.45
CA PHE A 114 -1.87 -1.11 -2.75
C PHE A 114 -0.78 -2.02 -3.37
N GLY A 115 0.12 -2.54 -2.52
CA GLY A 115 1.26 -3.36 -2.93
C GLY A 115 1.15 -4.84 -2.57
N VAL A 116 0.57 -5.17 -1.40
CA VAL A 116 0.64 -6.52 -0.82
C VAL A 116 -0.04 -7.60 -1.66
N ARG A 117 -1.04 -7.25 -2.47
CA ARG A 117 -1.71 -8.20 -3.37
C ARG A 117 -0.79 -8.73 -4.47
N ASN A 118 0.34 -8.07 -4.70
CA ASN A 118 1.33 -8.45 -5.72
C ASN A 118 2.48 -9.28 -5.15
N PHE A 119 2.54 -9.50 -3.83
CA PHE A 119 3.56 -10.33 -3.20
C PHE A 119 3.41 -11.78 -3.65
N VAL A 120 4.52 -12.43 -3.94
CA VAL A 120 4.56 -13.86 -4.31
C VAL A 120 4.30 -14.70 -3.05
N HIS A 121 4.95 -14.35 -1.95
CA HIS A 121 4.83 -15.01 -0.65
C HIS A 121 4.28 -14.01 0.37
N LEU A 122 2.97 -13.75 0.31
CA LEU A 122 2.30 -12.75 1.16
C LEU A 122 2.66 -12.90 2.65
N GLN A 123 2.65 -14.13 3.19
CA GLN A 123 2.97 -14.36 4.60
C GLN A 123 4.40 -13.93 4.96
N GLN A 124 5.35 -14.15 4.05
CA GLN A 124 6.75 -13.77 4.26
C GLN A 124 6.89 -12.24 4.30
N GLY A 125 6.31 -11.52 3.33
CA GLY A 125 6.33 -10.05 3.34
C GLY A 125 5.67 -9.45 4.58
N LEU A 126 4.55 -10.02 5.06
CA LEU A 126 3.91 -9.59 6.31
C LEU A 126 4.84 -9.85 7.51
N SER A 127 5.55 -10.97 7.55
CA SER A 127 6.48 -11.30 8.63
C SER A 127 7.71 -10.38 8.62
N GLU A 128 8.25 -10.04 7.44
CA GLU A 128 9.34 -9.07 7.30
C GLU A 128 8.94 -7.68 7.79
N MET A 129 7.75 -7.19 7.41
CA MET A 129 7.24 -5.92 7.92
C MET A 129 7.07 -5.93 9.45
N CYS A 130 6.67 -7.06 10.03
CA CYS A 130 6.61 -7.21 11.48
C CYS A 130 8.00 -7.26 12.10
N ARG A 131 8.96 -7.96 11.48
CA ARG A 131 10.34 -8.11 11.95
C ARG A 131 11.01 -6.75 12.10
N VAL A 132 10.97 -5.92 11.06
CA VAL A 132 11.65 -4.62 11.03
C VAL A 132 10.95 -3.54 11.84
N LEU A 133 9.70 -3.75 12.24
CA LEU A 133 8.94 -2.85 13.09
C LEU A 133 9.37 -3.00 14.56
N LYS A 134 9.57 -1.91 15.29
CA LYS A 134 9.85 -1.92 16.73
C LYS A 134 8.64 -2.46 17.52
N PRO A 135 8.89 -3.15 18.65
CA PRO A 135 7.81 -3.54 19.58
C PRO A 135 6.95 -2.36 20.01
N GLY A 136 5.65 -2.57 20.13
CA GLY A 136 4.67 -1.54 20.48
C GLY A 136 4.38 -0.52 19.38
N TRP A 137 4.98 -0.64 18.19
CA TRP A 137 4.75 0.25 17.04
C TRP A 137 3.79 -0.37 16.02
N ARG A 138 3.43 0.41 14.97
CA ARG A 138 2.32 0.07 14.07
C ARG A 138 2.75 -0.16 12.64
N LEU A 139 2.12 -1.18 12.04
CA LEU A 139 1.95 -1.30 10.61
C LEU A 139 0.58 -0.73 10.23
N VAL A 140 0.54 0.07 9.16
CA VAL A 140 -0.71 0.42 8.48
C VAL A 140 -0.67 -0.10 7.05
N LEU A 141 -1.62 -0.97 6.74
CA LEU A 141 -1.77 -1.58 5.43
C LEU A 141 -3.06 -1.07 4.79
N LEU A 142 -2.93 -0.51 3.59
CA LEU A 142 -4.04 -0.16 2.71
C LEU A 142 -4.06 -1.11 1.52
N GLU A 143 -5.22 -1.69 1.20
CA GLU A 143 -5.33 -2.50 -0.01
C GLU A 143 -6.71 -2.37 -0.66
N LEU A 144 -6.71 -2.47 -1.99
CA LEU A 144 -7.93 -2.51 -2.78
C LEU A 144 -8.69 -3.81 -2.49
N SER A 145 -10.00 -3.69 -2.46
CA SER A 145 -10.92 -4.78 -2.18
C SER A 145 -12.21 -4.57 -2.97
N TYR A 146 -13.25 -5.26 -2.59
CA TYR A 146 -14.57 -5.14 -3.19
C TYR A 146 -15.66 -5.13 -2.12
N PRO A 147 -16.84 -4.51 -2.41
CA PRO A 147 -17.94 -4.40 -1.49
C PRO A 147 -18.41 -5.76 -0.94
N ASP A 148 -18.85 -5.77 0.32
CA ASP A 148 -19.44 -6.95 0.95
C ASP A 148 -20.92 -7.12 0.58
N ASN A 149 -21.61 -6.01 0.29
CA ASN A 149 -22.99 -6.03 -0.19
C ASN A 149 -23.05 -6.54 -1.63
N SER A 150 -23.88 -7.55 -1.90
CA SER A 150 -23.98 -8.21 -3.20
C SER A 150 -24.41 -7.30 -4.36
N PHE A 151 -25.30 -6.34 -4.09
CA PHE A 151 -25.73 -5.36 -5.10
C PHE A 151 -24.59 -4.41 -5.45
N LEU A 152 -23.94 -3.83 -4.45
CA LEU A 152 -22.78 -2.96 -4.65
C LEU A 152 -21.61 -3.71 -5.31
N PHE A 153 -21.41 -4.99 -4.97
CA PHE A 153 -20.42 -5.83 -5.62
C PHE A 153 -20.70 -6.02 -7.11
N SER A 154 -21.95 -6.22 -7.49
CA SER A 154 -22.35 -6.34 -8.91
C SER A 154 -22.04 -5.07 -9.69
N LEU A 155 -22.36 -3.90 -9.13
CA LEU A 155 -22.02 -2.60 -9.71
C LEU A 155 -20.49 -2.39 -9.79
N TYR A 156 -19.79 -2.71 -8.72
CA TYR A 156 -18.32 -2.62 -8.68
C TYR A 156 -17.69 -3.54 -9.72
N LYS A 157 -18.18 -4.78 -9.86
CA LYS A 157 -17.69 -5.73 -10.86
C LYS A 157 -17.86 -5.21 -12.29
N LEU A 158 -19.04 -4.62 -12.58
CA LEU A 158 -19.28 -3.98 -13.88
C LEU A 158 -18.27 -2.84 -14.12
N TYR A 159 -18.08 -1.96 -13.15
CA TYR A 159 -17.11 -0.87 -13.19
C TYR A 159 -15.68 -1.39 -13.37
N ALA A 160 -15.24 -2.28 -12.49
CA ALA A 160 -13.85 -2.78 -12.46
C ALA A 160 -13.49 -3.64 -13.68
N CYS A 161 -14.42 -4.49 -14.17
CA CYS A 161 -14.14 -5.43 -15.25
C CYS A 161 -14.48 -4.90 -16.65
N LYS A 162 -15.26 -3.82 -16.77
CA LYS A 162 -15.67 -3.27 -18.07
C LYS A 162 -15.19 -1.83 -18.27
N ILE A 163 -15.52 -0.94 -17.32
CA ILE A 163 -15.23 0.49 -17.46
C ILE A 163 -13.73 0.76 -17.30
N ILE A 164 -13.10 0.25 -16.24
CA ILE A 164 -11.66 0.46 -15.99
C ILE A 164 -10.78 -0.02 -17.16
N PRO A 165 -10.91 -1.25 -17.69
CA PRO A 165 -10.10 -1.69 -18.82
C PRO A 165 -10.37 -0.90 -20.11
N TRP A 166 -11.61 -0.45 -20.32
CA TRP A 166 -11.96 0.38 -21.49
C TRP A 166 -11.30 1.76 -21.40
N VAL A 167 -11.48 2.47 -20.28
CA VAL A 167 -10.84 3.78 -20.04
C VAL A 167 -9.32 3.65 -20.02
N GLY A 168 -8.80 2.63 -19.33
CA GLY A 168 -7.37 2.36 -19.24
C GLY A 168 -6.73 2.11 -20.60
N GLY A 169 -7.39 1.33 -21.46
CA GLY A 169 -6.94 1.09 -22.84
C GLY A 169 -6.86 2.36 -23.68
N ILE A 170 -7.80 3.29 -23.53
CA ILE A 170 -7.81 4.55 -24.25
C ILE A 170 -6.72 5.51 -23.74
N VAL A 171 -6.61 5.64 -22.41
CA VAL A 171 -5.73 6.64 -21.77
C VAL A 171 -4.28 6.19 -21.72
N SER A 172 -4.01 4.92 -21.41
CA SER A 172 -2.65 4.40 -21.21
C SER A 172 -2.09 3.64 -22.41
N GLY A 173 -2.94 3.12 -23.30
CA GLY A 173 -2.54 2.22 -24.37
C GLY A 173 -2.23 0.79 -23.92
N ASP A 174 -2.27 0.50 -22.60
CA ASP A 174 -2.01 -0.84 -22.04
C ASP A 174 -3.25 -1.41 -21.36
N ARG A 175 -4.10 -2.03 -22.15
CA ARG A 175 -5.31 -2.68 -21.65
C ARG A 175 -5.03 -3.84 -20.68
N LYS A 176 -3.91 -4.56 -20.85
CA LYS A 176 -3.57 -5.74 -20.05
C LYS A 176 -3.34 -5.38 -18.57
N ALA A 177 -2.73 -4.22 -18.28
CA ALA A 177 -2.56 -3.72 -16.92
C ALA A 177 -3.89 -3.59 -16.19
N TYR A 178 -4.91 -3.10 -16.88
CA TYR A 178 -6.25 -2.84 -16.31
C TYR A 178 -7.16 -4.06 -16.32
N GLU A 179 -6.83 -5.11 -17.02
CA GLU A 179 -7.42 -6.45 -16.89
C GLU A 179 -6.82 -7.21 -15.70
N TYR A 180 -5.52 -7.02 -15.43
CA TYR A 180 -4.83 -7.59 -14.27
C TYR A 180 -5.38 -7.06 -12.95
N LEU A 181 -5.68 -5.76 -12.85
CA LEU A 181 -6.09 -5.10 -11.61
C LEU A 181 -7.34 -5.75 -10.97
N PRO A 182 -8.49 -5.90 -11.66
CA PRO A 182 -9.66 -6.56 -11.07
C PRO A 182 -9.37 -8.02 -10.67
N ALA A 183 -8.61 -8.75 -11.48
CA ALA A 183 -8.27 -10.14 -11.21
C ALA A 183 -7.43 -10.28 -9.93
N SER A 184 -6.45 -9.39 -9.71
CA SER A 184 -5.63 -9.38 -8.49
C SER A 184 -6.44 -8.99 -7.25
N ILE A 185 -7.35 -8.02 -7.35
CA ILE A 185 -8.23 -7.61 -6.25
C ILE A 185 -9.15 -8.77 -5.82
N LEU A 186 -9.76 -9.48 -6.78
CA LEU A 186 -10.68 -10.58 -6.49
C LEU A 186 -10.00 -11.81 -5.86
N LYS A 187 -8.70 -12.01 -6.14
CA LYS A 187 -7.90 -13.10 -5.55
C LYS A 187 -7.37 -12.77 -4.17
N PHE A 188 -7.26 -11.48 -3.83
CA PHE A 188 -6.67 -11.06 -2.57
C PHE A 188 -7.61 -11.37 -1.39
N PRO A 189 -7.09 -11.88 -0.26
CA PRO A 189 -7.91 -12.21 0.90
C PRO A 189 -8.64 -10.98 1.46
N LYS A 190 -9.92 -11.12 1.79
CA LYS A 190 -10.65 -10.13 2.59
C LYS A 190 -10.23 -10.18 4.07
N GLN A 191 -10.92 -9.41 4.92
CA GLN A 191 -10.59 -9.33 6.35
C GLN A 191 -10.48 -10.68 7.04
N ASP A 192 -11.39 -11.62 6.72
CA ASP A 192 -11.44 -12.93 7.35
C ASP A 192 -10.20 -13.79 7.02
N GLY A 193 -9.62 -13.57 5.83
CA GLY A 193 -8.35 -14.19 5.43
C GLY A 193 -7.13 -13.38 5.86
N MET A 194 -7.19 -12.05 5.84
CA MET A 194 -6.04 -11.18 6.17
C MET A 194 -5.74 -11.12 7.66
N ILE A 195 -6.75 -11.08 8.53
CA ILE A 195 -6.53 -11.00 9.98
C ILE A 195 -5.72 -12.20 10.52
N PRO A 196 -6.03 -13.46 10.15
CA PRO A 196 -5.21 -14.60 10.55
C PRO A 196 -3.77 -14.51 10.04
N LEU A 197 -3.54 -14.05 8.79
CA LEU A 197 -2.20 -13.89 8.24
C LEU A 197 -1.39 -12.83 8.98
N LEU A 198 -1.99 -11.70 9.31
CA LEU A 198 -1.36 -10.64 10.11
C LEU A 198 -1.02 -11.13 11.53
N LYS A 199 -1.93 -11.86 12.18
CA LYS A 199 -1.64 -12.48 13.49
C LYS A 199 -0.50 -13.50 13.41
N LYS A 200 -0.49 -14.35 12.36
CA LYS A 200 0.60 -15.31 12.12
C LYS A 200 1.93 -14.63 11.85
N ALA A 201 1.94 -13.43 11.28
CA ALA A 201 3.14 -12.63 11.06
C ALA A 201 3.72 -12.02 12.34
N GLY A 202 3.00 -12.08 13.49
CA GLY A 202 3.46 -11.58 14.78
C GLY A 202 2.77 -10.32 15.28
N PHE A 203 1.71 -9.84 14.61
CA PHE A 203 0.94 -8.71 15.09
C PHE A 203 -0.09 -9.13 16.15
N SER A 204 -0.07 -8.48 17.32
CA SER A 204 -0.96 -8.81 18.45
C SER A 204 -2.35 -8.22 18.31
N GLN A 205 -2.43 -6.97 17.86
CA GLN A 205 -3.68 -6.27 17.65
C GLN A 205 -3.83 -5.94 16.17
N VAL A 206 -4.96 -6.37 15.60
CA VAL A 206 -5.31 -6.09 14.21
C VAL A 206 -6.67 -5.43 14.19
N LYS A 207 -6.70 -4.13 13.87
CA LYS A 207 -7.94 -3.38 13.65
C LYS A 207 -8.16 -3.25 12.14
N HIS A 208 -9.39 -3.52 11.71
CA HIS A 208 -9.80 -3.41 10.32
C HIS A 208 -10.82 -2.28 10.15
N SER A 209 -10.73 -1.56 9.05
CA SER A 209 -11.72 -0.56 8.62
C SER A 209 -12.00 -0.70 7.13
N SER A 210 -13.28 -0.75 6.78
CA SER A 210 -13.75 -0.70 5.41
C SER A 210 -13.96 0.76 4.99
N MET A 211 -13.53 1.12 3.80
CA MET A 211 -13.64 2.47 3.25
C MET A 211 -14.31 2.43 1.88
N THR A 212 -15.04 3.50 1.55
CA THR A 212 -15.77 3.64 0.28
C THR A 212 -16.55 2.36 -0.05
N PHE A 213 -17.49 2.00 0.83
CA PHE A 213 -18.36 0.83 0.69
C PHE A 213 -17.62 -0.52 0.53
N GLY A 214 -16.36 -0.60 0.96
CA GLY A 214 -15.56 -1.82 0.88
C GLY A 214 -14.59 -1.89 -0.29
N VAL A 215 -14.49 -0.85 -1.11
CA VAL A 215 -13.55 -0.79 -2.24
C VAL A 215 -12.11 -0.68 -1.78
N CYS A 216 -11.88 -0.11 -0.59
CA CYS A 216 -10.58 -0.11 0.05
C CYS A 216 -10.70 -0.60 1.50
N ARG A 217 -9.71 -1.34 1.96
CA ARG A 217 -9.59 -1.83 3.32
C ARG A 217 -8.30 -1.35 3.95
N MET A 218 -8.41 -0.91 5.19
CA MET A 218 -7.29 -0.49 6.01
C MET A 218 -7.14 -1.43 7.21
N TYR A 219 -5.93 -1.92 7.42
CA TYR A 219 -5.55 -2.68 8.60
C TYR A 219 -4.53 -1.86 9.40
N VAL A 220 -4.77 -1.73 10.68
CA VAL A 220 -3.84 -1.13 11.65
C VAL A 220 -3.43 -2.21 12.61
N CYS A 221 -2.15 -2.56 12.58
CA CYS A 221 -1.61 -3.70 13.30
C CYS A 221 -0.54 -3.21 14.28
N GLU A 222 -0.54 -3.72 15.51
CA GLU A 222 0.46 -3.41 16.51
C GLU A 222 1.34 -4.65 16.77
N LYS A 223 2.66 -4.44 16.78
CA LYS A 223 3.61 -5.49 17.19
C LYS A 223 3.59 -5.63 18.70
N VAL A 224 3.67 -6.86 19.19
CA VAL A 224 3.79 -7.14 20.64
C VAL A 224 5.01 -6.40 21.21
N SER A 225 4.86 -5.88 22.42
CA SER A 225 5.97 -5.30 23.20
C SER A 225 6.85 -6.39 23.75
#